data_356e734dcb41e9833ff626d1a13a8dd9
#
_entry.id   356e734dcb41e9833ff626d1a13a8dd9
#
_cell.length_a   1.000
_cell.length_b   1.000
_cell.length_c   1.000
_cell.angle_alpha   90.00
_cell.angle_beta   90.00
_cell.angle_gamma   90.00
#
_symmetry.space_group_name_H-M   'P 1'
#
loop_
_entity.id
_entity.type
_entity.pdbx_description
1 polymer ?
#
loop_
_entity_poly.entity_id
_entity_poly.type
_entity_poly.pdbx_seq_one_letter_code
_entity_poly.pdbx_strand_id
1 'polypeptide(L)'
;MKWKTLSSEYISKHKYFTARKDKCLAPDGKIIEEYFVVELPKTACALAITEDGNVLMVKQYRHPVEEVLLELPGGFIDENELPERAVARELMEETGYEFSSIEQVGIIAANPGVLNNYTALFLATGGRKTGIQQLDHNEDIEVVIIPFGELKELFLENKIAQSLHANCIFYALKKMGEI
;
A
#
# COMPACT_ATOMS: atom_id res chain seq x y z
N MET A 1 19.45 20.02 -2.52
CA MET A 1 19.90 19.59 -1.18
C MET A 1 20.03 18.06 -1.07
N LYS A 2 20.76 17.42 -2.00
CA LYS A 2 20.94 15.96 -1.98
C LYS A 2 22.13 15.59 -1.09
N TRP A 3 21.94 14.67 -0.15
CA TRP A 3 23.01 14.12 0.68
C TRP A 3 23.77 13.04 -0.09
N LYS A 4 25.02 12.81 0.30
CA LYS A 4 25.86 11.74 -0.25
C LYS A 4 26.04 10.66 0.81
N THR A 5 25.66 9.42 0.50
CA THR A 5 26.00 8.25 1.33
C THR A 5 27.50 7.98 1.19
N LEU A 6 28.22 7.95 2.30
CA LEU A 6 29.67 7.69 2.38
C LEU A 6 29.93 6.19 2.59
N SER A 7 29.15 5.55 3.44
CA SER A 7 29.19 4.10 3.69
C SER A 7 27.86 3.60 4.20
N SER A 8 27.61 2.30 4.06
CA SER A 8 26.42 1.61 4.56
C SER A 8 26.84 0.33 5.29
N GLU A 9 26.21 0.08 6.42
CA GLU A 9 26.36 -1.14 7.21
C GLU A 9 24.98 -1.77 7.41
N TYR A 10 24.82 -3.04 6.99
CA TYR A 10 23.57 -3.76 7.19
C TYR A 10 23.48 -4.33 8.60
N ILE A 11 22.39 -4.02 9.29
CA ILE A 11 22.05 -4.52 10.63
C ILE A 11 21.29 -5.85 10.51
N SER A 12 20.39 -5.95 9.52
CA SER A 12 19.62 -7.14 9.21
C SER A 12 19.44 -7.25 7.70
N LYS A 13 19.46 -8.49 7.18
CA LYS A 13 19.10 -8.82 5.79
C LYS A 13 18.15 -10.00 5.82
N HIS A 14 16.87 -9.71 5.94
CA HIS A 14 15.82 -10.71 5.91
C HIS A 14 14.76 -10.33 4.88
N LYS A 15 14.10 -11.31 4.23
CA LYS A 15 13.09 -11.07 3.19
C LYS A 15 12.05 -9.99 3.61
N TYR A 16 11.61 -10.02 4.87
CA TYR A 16 10.58 -9.11 5.40
C TYR A 16 11.15 -7.97 6.24
N PHE A 17 12.46 -7.92 6.49
CA PHE A 17 13.07 -6.90 7.31
C PHE A 17 14.54 -6.71 6.96
N THR A 18 14.82 -5.82 6.02
CA THR A 18 16.18 -5.38 5.71
C THR A 18 16.39 -4.02 6.33
N ALA A 19 17.38 -3.89 7.21
CA ALA A 19 17.71 -2.64 7.86
C ALA A 19 19.21 -2.36 7.74
N ARG A 20 19.56 -1.08 7.49
CA ARG A 20 20.94 -0.63 7.43
C ARG A 20 21.12 0.69 8.15
N LYS A 21 22.37 0.98 8.45
CA LYS A 21 22.86 2.25 8.98
C LYS A 21 23.80 2.88 7.97
N ASP A 22 23.50 4.10 7.58
CA ASP A 22 24.29 4.88 6.60
C ASP A 22 25.06 6.00 7.30
N LYS A 23 26.32 6.20 6.90
CA LYS A 23 27.05 7.43 7.16
C LYS A 23 26.85 8.37 5.98
N CYS A 24 26.39 9.59 6.25
CA CYS A 24 26.02 10.54 5.21
C CYS A 24 26.77 11.86 5.34
N LEU A 25 27.02 12.51 4.19
CA LEU A 25 27.50 13.86 4.09
C LEU A 25 26.38 14.79 3.63
N ALA A 26 26.00 15.74 4.46
CA ALA A 26 25.05 16.79 4.12
C ALA A 26 25.69 17.88 3.25
N PRO A 27 24.92 18.70 2.50
CA PRO A 27 25.42 19.72 1.59
C PRO A 27 26.26 20.83 2.25
N ASP A 28 26.03 21.07 3.52
CA ASP A 28 26.77 22.04 4.35
C ASP A 28 28.13 21.51 4.89
N GLY A 29 28.48 20.27 4.52
CA GLY A 29 29.70 19.59 4.96
C GLY A 29 29.53 18.82 6.28
N LYS A 30 28.36 18.85 6.92
CA LYS A 30 28.09 18.10 8.15
C LYS A 30 28.07 16.60 7.87
N ILE A 31 28.76 15.84 8.71
CA ILE A 31 28.71 14.38 8.69
C ILE A 31 27.61 13.91 9.66
N ILE A 32 26.73 13.08 9.15
CA ILE A 32 25.75 12.33 9.92
C ILE A 32 26.30 10.92 10.05
N GLU A 33 26.75 10.56 11.25
CA GLU A 33 27.44 9.29 11.49
C GLU A 33 26.51 8.09 11.35
N GLU A 34 25.25 8.24 11.75
CA GLU A 34 24.26 7.15 11.73
C GLU A 34 22.90 7.66 11.22
N TYR A 35 22.47 7.19 10.05
CA TYR A 35 21.14 7.37 9.52
C TYR A 35 20.52 5.99 9.26
N PHE A 36 19.46 5.66 9.98
CA PHE A 36 18.84 4.34 9.89
C PHE A 36 17.83 4.29 8.74
N VAL A 37 17.93 3.24 7.93
CA VAL A 37 17.05 2.98 6.79
C VAL A 37 16.50 1.57 6.89
N VAL A 38 15.19 1.42 6.73
CA VAL A 38 14.53 0.14 6.50
C VAL A 38 14.22 0.03 5.02
N GLU A 39 14.70 -1.03 4.38
CA GLU A 39 14.46 -1.32 2.99
C GLU A 39 13.28 -2.28 2.86
N LEU A 40 12.26 -1.85 2.14
CA LEU A 40 11.07 -2.64 1.83
C LEU A 40 10.84 -2.66 0.32
N PRO A 41 10.24 -3.73 -0.22
CA PRO A 41 9.72 -3.74 -1.59
C PRO A 41 8.71 -2.60 -1.79
N LYS A 42 8.54 -2.18 -3.04
CA LYS A 42 7.43 -1.30 -3.41
C LYS A 42 6.11 -2.03 -3.22
N THR A 43 5.05 -1.29 -2.99
CA THR A 43 3.70 -1.82 -2.81
C THR A 43 2.71 -1.15 -3.75
N ALA A 44 1.56 -1.78 -3.93
CA ALA A 44 0.41 -1.21 -4.63
C ALA A 44 -0.87 -1.52 -3.83
N CYS A 45 -1.83 -0.60 -3.82
CA CYS A 45 -3.17 -0.83 -3.29
C CYS A 45 -4.21 -0.13 -4.15
N ALA A 46 -5.46 -0.56 -4.07
CA ALA A 46 -6.54 0.01 -4.87
C ALA A 46 -7.81 0.30 -4.06
N LEU A 47 -8.41 1.47 -4.31
CA LEU A 47 -9.85 1.61 -4.09
C LEU A 47 -10.57 0.79 -5.16
N ALA A 48 -11.17 -0.33 -4.77
CA ALA A 48 -11.72 -1.35 -5.64
C ALA A 48 -13.26 -1.30 -5.59
N ILE A 49 -13.90 -0.91 -6.72
CA ILE A 49 -15.34 -0.72 -6.84
C ILE A 49 -15.92 -1.78 -7.77
N THR A 50 -16.89 -2.56 -7.26
CA THR A 50 -17.58 -3.58 -8.03
C THR A 50 -18.50 -2.97 -9.11
N GLU A 51 -18.97 -3.78 -10.06
CA GLU A 51 -19.94 -3.33 -11.07
C GLU A 51 -21.28 -2.86 -10.46
N ASP A 52 -21.63 -3.35 -9.25
CA ASP A 52 -22.81 -2.93 -8.49
C ASP A 52 -22.58 -1.65 -7.67
N GLY A 53 -21.40 -1.03 -7.77
CA GLY A 53 -21.06 0.22 -7.07
C GLY A 53 -20.69 0.05 -5.59
N ASN A 54 -20.46 -1.18 -5.12
CA ASN A 54 -19.95 -1.43 -3.78
C ASN A 54 -18.41 -1.41 -3.75
N VAL A 55 -17.84 -1.24 -2.57
CA VAL A 55 -16.40 -1.21 -2.36
C VAL A 55 -15.92 -2.51 -1.73
N LEU A 56 -14.87 -3.10 -2.30
CA LEU A 56 -14.17 -4.23 -1.71
C LEU A 56 -13.14 -3.71 -0.71
N MET A 57 -13.29 -4.17 0.52
CA MET A 57 -12.34 -3.96 1.61
C MET A 57 -11.85 -5.31 2.10
N VAL A 58 -10.78 -5.31 2.86
CA VAL A 58 -10.23 -6.48 3.53
C VAL A 58 -10.04 -6.19 5.01
N LYS A 59 -10.31 -7.19 5.86
CA LYS A 59 -9.92 -7.17 7.27
C LYS A 59 -8.72 -8.06 7.46
N GLN A 60 -7.69 -7.53 8.08
CA GLN A 60 -6.46 -8.25 8.37
C GLN A 60 -5.89 -7.87 9.73
N TYR A 61 -5.43 -8.87 10.49
CA TYR A 61 -4.70 -8.63 11.73
C TYR A 61 -3.30 -8.08 11.44
N ARG A 62 -2.98 -6.93 12.03
CA ARG A 62 -1.67 -6.29 11.92
C ARG A 62 -0.92 -6.39 13.24
N HIS A 63 -0.03 -7.37 13.34
CA HIS A 63 0.70 -7.69 14.57
C HIS A 63 1.44 -6.50 15.20
N PRO A 64 2.09 -5.57 14.46
CA PRO A 64 2.79 -4.43 15.08
C PRO A 64 1.90 -3.46 15.86
N VAL A 65 0.62 -3.39 15.53
CA VAL A 65 -0.38 -2.55 16.22
C VAL A 65 -1.36 -3.38 17.05
N GLU A 66 -1.29 -4.73 16.95
CA GLU A 66 -2.12 -5.70 17.68
C GLU A 66 -3.64 -5.52 17.43
N GLU A 67 -4.00 -5.06 16.22
CA GLU A 67 -5.38 -4.79 15.83
C GLU A 67 -5.76 -5.46 14.51
N VAL A 68 -7.06 -5.75 14.35
CA VAL A 68 -7.65 -6.09 13.05
C VAL A 68 -8.05 -4.79 12.38
N LEU A 69 -7.41 -4.46 11.25
CA LEU A 69 -7.68 -3.25 10.50
C LEU A 69 -8.58 -3.51 9.30
N LEU A 70 -9.44 -2.54 8.99
CA LEU A 70 -10.18 -2.48 7.74
C LEU A 70 -9.34 -1.72 6.71
N GLU A 71 -8.96 -2.39 5.64
CA GLU A 71 -7.97 -1.93 4.68
C GLU A 71 -8.47 -2.05 3.23
N LEU A 72 -7.80 -1.36 2.32
CA LEU A 72 -7.93 -1.63 0.89
C LEU A 72 -7.10 -2.87 0.52
N PRO A 73 -7.54 -3.67 -0.46
CA PRO A 73 -6.73 -4.77 -0.98
C PRO A 73 -5.47 -4.27 -1.68
N GLY A 74 -4.39 -5.05 -1.58
CA GLY A 74 -3.10 -4.75 -2.19
C GLY A 74 -1.92 -5.32 -1.42
N GLY A 75 -0.75 -5.34 -2.08
CA GLY A 75 0.43 -5.96 -1.52
C GLY A 75 1.73 -5.53 -2.19
N PHE A 76 2.72 -6.42 -2.18
CA PHE A 76 4.04 -6.14 -2.73
C PHE A 76 4.05 -6.22 -4.27
N ILE A 77 4.85 -5.35 -4.87
CA ILE A 77 5.19 -5.42 -6.29
C ILE A 77 6.43 -6.31 -6.42
N ASP A 78 6.32 -7.37 -7.18
CA ASP A 78 7.41 -8.30 -7.43
C ASP A 78 8.54 -7.66 -8.25
N GLU A 79 9.72 -8.29 -8.23
CA GLU A 79 10.86 -7.82 -9.00
C GLU A 79 10.52 -7.85 -10.51
N ASN A 80 10.69 -6.69 -11.18
CA ASN A 80 10.36 -6.48 -12.59
C ASN A 80 8.85 -6.52 -12.94
N GLU A 81 7.96 -6.56 -11.93
CA GLU A 81 6.52 -6.45 -12.14
C GLU A 81 6.10 -4.99 -12.32
N LEU A 82 5.15 -4.74 -13.23
CA LEU A 82 4.54 -3.42 -13.36
C LEU A 82 3.52 -3.19 -12.24
N PRO A 83 3.44 -1.98 -11.65
CA PRO A 83 2.52 -1.71 -10.55
C PRO A 83 1.04 -2.04 -10.86
N GLU A 84 0.60 -1.80 -12.11
CA GLU A 84 -0.76 -2.12 -12.56
C GLU A 84 -1.03 -3.63 -12.59
N ARG A 85 -0.01 -4.43 -12.89
CA ARG A 85 -0.12 -5.90 -12.87
C ARG A 85 -0.10 -6.42 -11.44
N ALA A 86 0.77 -5.86 -10.60
CA ALA A 86 0.83 -6.22 -9.18
C ALA A 86 -0.54 -6.00 -8.52
N VAL A 87 -1.12 -4.81 -8.66
CA VAL A 87 -2.42 -4.54 -8.02
C VAL A 87 -3.54 -5.40 -8.59
N ALA A 88 -3.53 -5.73 -9.89
CA ALA A 88 -4.52 -6.64 -10.48
C ALA A 88 -4.37 -8.06 -9.93
N ARG A 89 -3.14 -8.55 -9.75
CA ARG A 89 -2.83 -9.85 -9.14
C ARG A 89 -3.30 -9.90 -7.69
N GLU A 90 -2.93 -8.90 -6.88
CA GLU A 90 -3.33 -8.81 -5.46
C GLU A 90 -4.87 -8.76 -5.30
N LEU A 91 -5.55 -7.97 -6.13
CA LEU A 91 -7.02 -7.91 -6.14
C LEU A 91 -7.64 -9.31 -6.40
N MET A 92 -7.08 -10.07 -7.35
CA MET A 92 -7.53 -11.42 -7.63
C MET A 92 -7.22 -12.38 -6.49
N GLU A 93 -5.99 -12.35 -5.97
CA GLU A 93 -5.52 -13.26 -4.91
C GLU A 93 -6.25 -13.03 -3.60
N GLU A 94 -6.40 -11.77 -3.17
CA GLU A 94 -7.05 -11.43 -1.91
C GLU A 94 -8.58 -11.47 -1.96
N THR A 95 -9.19 -11.18 -3.13
CA THR A 95 -10.64 -10.98 -3.21
C THR A 95 -11.37 -11.93 -4.16
N GLY A 96 -10.69 -12.50 -5.15
CA GLY A 96 -11.28 -13.28 -6.24
C GLY A 96 -11.99 -12.42 -7.29
N TYR A 97 -11.68 -11.12 -7.37
CA TYR A 97 -12.31 -10.18 -8.32
C TYR A 97 -11.34 -9.73 -9.40
N GLU A 98 -11.85 -9.61 -10.62
CA GLU A 98 -11.22 -8.94 -11.75
C GLU A 98 -11.91 -7.59 -12.01
N PHE A 99 -11.16 -6.64 -12.55
CA PHE A 99 -11.65 -5.27 -12.78
C PHE A 99 -11.53 -4.89 -14.25
N SER A 100 -12.55 -4.22 -14.78
CA SER A 100 -12.57 -3.75 -16.16
C SER A 100 -11.67 -2.54 -16.40
N SER A 101 -11.40 -1.76 -15.35
CA SER A 101 -10.48 -0.62 -15.41
C SER A 101 -9.64 -0.55 -14.13
N ILE A 102 -8.34 -0.31 -14.30
CA ILE A 102 -7.40 -0.04 -13.20
C ILE A 102 -6.57 1.18 -13.62
N GLU A 103 -6.73 2.27 -12.87
CA GLU A 103 -6.05 3.54 -13.15
C GLU A 103 -5.20 3.97 -11.96
N GLN A 104 -3.95 4.34 -12.22
CA GLN A 104 -3.09 4.90 -11.17
C GLN A 104 -3.54 6.31 -10.81
N VAL A 105 -3.78 6.55 -9.52
CA VAL A 105 -4.22 7.84 -8.98
C VAL A 105 -3.14 8.57 -8.20
N GLY A 106 -2.05 7.88 -7.85
CA GLY A 106 -0.93 8.51 -7.13
C GLY A 106 0.22 7.57 -6.83
N ILE A 107 1.29 8.13 -6.29
CA ILE A 107 2.42 7.41 -5.69
C ILE A 107 2.81 8.16 -4.43
N ILE A 108 2.95 7.45 -3.32
CA ILE A 108 3.32 8.06 -2.04
C ILE A 108 4.43 7.27 -1.33
N ALA A 109 5.15 7.95 -0.45
CA ALA A 109 6.05 7.35 0.52
C ALA A 109 5.38 7.38 1.90
N ALA A 110 5.22 6.23 2.57
CA ALA A 110 4.55 6.15 3.86
C ALA A 110 5.30 6.89 4.97
N ASN A 111 6.59 6.64 5.06
CA ASN A 111 7.46 7.26 6.06
C ASN A 111 8.87 7.45 5.47
N PRO A 112 9.08 8.52 4.65
CA PRO A 112 10.36 8.75 3.95
C PRO A 112 11.51 9.12 4.89
N GLY A 113 11.26 9.30 6.19
CA GLY A 113 12.29 9.50 7.20
C GLY A 113 13.04 8.23 7.57
N VAL A 114 12.48 7.05 7.30
CA VAL A 114 13.09 5.76 7.65
C VAL A 114 12.89 4.68 6.59
N LEU A 115 11.78 4.71 5.83
CA LEU A 115 11.49 3.74 4.78
C LEU A 115 11.97 4.23 3.42
N ASN A 116 12.51 3.32 2.60
CA ASN A 116 12.98 3.64 1.25
C ASN A 116 11.98 3.35 0.14
N ASN A 117 10.82 2.76 0.47
CA ASN A 117 9.85 2.32 -0.51
C ASN A 117 8.75 3.35 -0.82
N TYR A 118 8.09 3.12 -1.94
CA TYR A 118 6.91 3.84 -2.39
C TYR A 118 5.75 2.89 -2.59
N THR A 119 4.53 3.41 -2.43
CA THR A 119 3.28 2.72 -2.72
C THR A 119 2.61 3.38 -3.91
N ALA A 120 2.27 2.59 -4.93
CA ALA A 120 1.43 3.01 -6.05
C ALA A 120 -0.05 2.87 -5.65
N LEU A 121 -0.82 3.93 -5.87
CA LEU A 121 -2.24 4.03 -5.50
C LEU A 121 -3.10 3.93 -6.75
N PHE A 122 -4.13 3.10 -6.70
CA PHE A 122 -5.00 2.85 -7.84
C PHE A 122 -6.48 3.04 -7.52
N LEU A 123 -7.25 3.36 -8.56
CA LEU A 123 -8.69 3.22 -8.61
C LEU A 123 -9.01 2.06 -9.55
N ALA A 124 -9.65 1.02 -9.03
CA ALA A 124 -10.12 -0.13 -9.80
C ALA A 124 -11.65 -0.11 -9.86
N THR A 125 -12.24 -0.21 -11.06
CA THR A 125 -13.69 -0.13 -11.26
C THR A 125 -14.21 -1.27 -12.13
N GLY A 126 -15.53 -1.54 -12.01
CA GLY A 126 -16.20 -2.60 -12.75
C GLY A 126 -15.77 -4.00 -12.29
N GLY A 127 -15.59 -4.16 -10.97
CA GLY A 127 -15.16 -5.40 -10.37
C GLY A 127 -16.21 -6.50 -10.47
N ARG A 128 -15.81 -7.69 -10.94
CA ARG A 128 -16.61 -8.91 -11.01
C ARG A 128 -15.92 -10.05 -10.32
N LYS A 129 -16.67 -10.82 -9.55
CA LYS A 129 -16.14 -12.03 -8.94
C LYS A 129 -15.99 -13.13 -9.99
N THR A 130 -14.75 -13.47 -10.32
CA THR A 130 -14.43 -14.46 -11.35
C THR A 130 -13.67 -15.68 -10.79
N GLY A 131 -13.15 -15.55 -9.59
CA GLY A 131 -12.33 -16.57 -8.93
C GLY A 131 -12.64 -16.75 -7.45
N ILE A 132 -11.80 -17.55 -6.84
CA ILE A 132 -11.75 -17.76 -5.39
C ILE A 132 -10.49 -17.09 -4.84
N GLN A 133 -10.56 -16.66 -3.60
CA GLN A 133 -9.42 -16.13 -2.85
C GLN A 133 -8.28 -17.16 -2.78
N GLN A 134 -7.06 -16.71 -3.01
CA GLN A 134 -5.83 -17.53 -3.00
C GLN A 134 -4.76 -16.84 -2.17
N LEU A 135 -4.86 -16.97 -0.85
CA LEU A 135 -3.98 -16.30 0.10
C LEU A 135 -2.62 -17.00 0.22
N ASP A 136 -1.59 -16.24 0.50
CA ASP A 136 -0.31 -16.74 0.92
C ASP A 136 -0.40 -17.44 2.29
N HIS A 137 0.55 -18.33 2.59
CA HIS A 137 0.53 -19.18 3.80
C HIS A 137 0.44 -18.39 5.12
N ASN A 138 0.89 -17.15 5.14
CA ASN A 138 0.93 -16.27 6.32
C ASN A 138 -0.10 -15.13 6.25
N GLU A 139 -1.07 -15.24 5.35
CA GLU A 139 -2.17 -14.29 5.23
C GLU A 139 -3.46 -14.87 5.80
N ASP A 140 -4.12 -14.04 6.60
CA ASP A 140 -5.47 -14.30 7.14
C ASP A 140 -6.32 -13.05 6.84
N ILE A 141 -7.01 -13.09 5.70
CA ILE A 141 -7.73 -11.97 5.12
C ILE A 141 -9.20 -12.31 4.94
N GLU A 142 -10.07 -11.51 5.56
CA GLU A 142 -11.53 -11.55 5.36
C GLU A 142 -11.95 -10.47 4.35
N VAL A 143 -12.59 -10.84 3.26
CA VAL A 143 -13.16 -9.90 2.28
C VAL A 143 -14.45 -9.32 2.82
N VAL A 144 -14.55 -7.98 2.82
CA VAL A 144 -15.74 -7.24 3.25
C VAL A 144 -16.22 -6.36 2.08
N ILE A 145 -17.49 -6.42 1.77
CA ILE A 145 -18.12 -5.58 0.75
C ILE A 145 -18.99 -4.57 1.47
N ILE A 146 -18.71 -3.28 1.25
CA ILE A 146 -19.47 -2.18 1.87
C ILE A 146 -20.05 -1.24 0.80
N PRO A 147 -21.18 -0.58 1.08
CA PRO A 147 -21.68 0.48 0.22
C PRO A 147 -20.66 1.61 0.05
N PHE A 148 -20.61 2.21 -1.15
CA PHE A 148 -19.68 3.32 -1.43
C PHE A 148 -19.89 4.52 -0.47
N GLY A 149 -21.14 4.82 -0.09
CA GLY A 149 -21.46 5.85 0.90
C GLY A 149 -20.85 5.57 2.27
N GLU A 150 -20.89 4.32 2.72
CA GLU A 150 -20.30 3.88 3.99
C GLU A 150 -18.76 4.06 3.99
N LEU A 151 -18.09 3.74 2.88
CA LEU A 151 -16.65 4.02 2.75
C LEU A 151 -16.36 5.51 2.95
N LYS A 152 -17.15 6.40 2.31
CA LYS A 152 -16.98 7.86 2.46
C LYS A 152 -17.13 8.30 3.90
N GLU A 153 -18.12 7.78 4.61
CA GLU A 153 -18.34 8.06 6.03
C GLU A 153 -17.16 7.60 6.87
N LEU A 154 -16.71 6.34 6.70
CA LEU A 154 -15.56 5.78 7.41
C LEU A 154 -14.28 6.61 7.16
N PHE A 155 -14.07 7.05 5.92
CA PHE A 155 -12.92 7.89 5.57
C PHE A 155 -12.99 9.27 6.22
N LEU A 156 -14.13 9.96 6.12
CA LEU A 156 -14.32 11.30 6.69
C LEU A 156 -14.27 11.32 8.22
N GLU A 157 -14.69 10.22 8.85
CA GLU A 157 -14.61 10.04 10.31
C GLU A 157 -13.25 9.53 10.81
N ASN A 158 -12.23 9.47 9.93
CA ASN A 158 -10.88 8.98 10.24
C ASN A 158 -10.87 7.54 10.80
N LYS A 159 -11.73 6.67 10.29
CA LYS A 159 -11.82 5.26 10.67
C LYS A 159 -10.96 4.32 9.81
N ILE A 160 -10.28 4.86 8.80
CA ILE A 160 -9.30 4.14 7.98
C ILE A 160 -7.91 4.40 8.59
N ALA A 161 -7.47 3.49 9.44
CA ALA A 161 -6.23 3.67 10.22
C ALA A 161 -4.95 3.61 9.38
N GLN A 162 -4.95 2.81 8.28
CA GLN A 162 -3.79 2.67 7.40
C GLN A 162 -3.62 3.91 6.54
N SER A 163 -2.52 4.66 6.75
CA SER A 163 -2.27 5.95 6.07
C SER A 163 -2.17 5.83 4.55
N LEU A 164 -1.58 4.74 4.03
CA LEU A 164 -1.48 4.48 2.59
C LEU A 164 -2.87 4.33 1.97
N HIS A 165 -3.76 3.61 2.65
CA HIS A 165 -5.13 3.37 2.19
C HIS A 165 -5.98 4.64 2.29
N ALA A 166 -5.85 5.42 3.37
CA ALA A 166 -6.52 6.72 3.47
C ALA A 166 -6.12 7.68 2.32
N ASN A 167 -4.83 7.73 1.98
CA ASN A 167 -4.37 8.50 0.82
C ASN A 167 -4.90 7.94 -0.51
N CYS A 168 -4.96 6.62 -0.68
CA CYS A 168 -5.52 6.00 -1.86
C CYS A 168 -6.99 6.39 -2.04
N ILE A 169 -7.79 6.28 -0.98
CA ILE A 169 -9.20 6.69 -0.96
C ILE A 169 -9.32 8.17 -1.33
N PHE A 170 -8.52 9.05 -0.71
CA PHE A 170 -8.53 10.49 -1.01
C PHE A 170 -8.33 10.77 -2.50
N TYR A 171 -7.24 10.24 -3.09
CA TYR A 171 -6.93 10.50 -4.50
C TYR A 171 -7.93 9.86 -5.46
N ALA A 172 -8.46 8.69 -5.13
CA ALA A 172 -9.50 8.04 -5.91
C ALA A 172 -10.81 8.82 -5.87
N LEU A 173 -11.29 9.26 -4.69
CA LEU A 173 -12.47 10.11 -4.56
C LEU A 173 -12.31 11.42 -5.31
N LYS A 174 -11.14 12.07 -5.22
CA LYS A 174 -10.83 13.28 -5.99
C LYS A 174 -10.88 13.03 -7.50
N LYS A 175 -10.34 11.92 -7.98
CA LYS A 175 -10.37 11.52 -9.41
C LYS A 175 -11.80 11.32 -9.90
N MET A 176 -12.69 10.79 -9.04
CA MET A 176 -14.11 10.57 -9.34
C MET A 176 -14.97 11.83 -9.21
N GLY A 177 -14.45 12.93 -8.65
CA GLY A 177 -15.20 14.14 -8.38
C GLY A 177 -16.15 14.03 -7.16
N GLU A 178 -15.85 13.14 -6.24
CA GLU A 178 -16.65 12.86 -5.04
C GLU A 178 -16.25 13.72 -3.82
N ILE A 179 -15.10 14.38 -3.94
CA ILE A 179 -14.57 15.40 -3.01
C ILE A 179 -13.78 16.47 -3.78
#